data_2c8786167fa718c96a84d62863972095
#
_entry.id   2c8786167fa718c96a84d62863972095
#
_cell.length_a   1.000
_cell.length_b   1.000
_cell.length_c   1.000
_cell.angle_alpha   90.00
_cell.angle_beta   90.00
_cell.angle_gamma   90.00
#
_symmetry.space_group_name_H-M   'P 1'
#
loop_
_entity.id
_entity.type
_entity.pdbx_description
1 polymer ?
#
loop_
_entity_poly.entity_id
_entity_poly.type
_entity_poly.pdbx_seq_one_letter_code
_entity_poly.pdbx_strand_id
1 'polypeptide(L)'
;MADGNIFGGNAPGPMNVEGKSIGVCAGPALDPGDQEAPALTREHPGEIEGRLPDAADAHARPARTLAGRATAGARSGFKRYTREVMEAVRAARRAPEDAPDCEHARQWAARAGSHELGAMWIGHATMLLHIGGKTVLTDPVFSERIGMTVNLEGLVPAGGITFGLSRLARPALSVGSLPPIDLVLLSHAHFDHLDRPSLAKLARGAARGATVVTARNTSRLVPRTGFGRIVEVDWNNTVRAAGLTIDAVKPAHWGARTAIDHFRKWNAYVVQSDRAGEGKKRAFFAGDTALTDSFDRVGPVDLAIFGIGAYDPWHDAHATPEQAWAMFRGMGARRLAPMHHSTFRL
;
A
#
# COMPACT_ATOMS: atom_id res chain seq x y z
N MET A 1 -19.13 -25.09 49.92
CA MET A 1 -19.76 -25.65 48.74
C MET A 1 -19.95 -24.53 47.75
N ALA A 2 -19.47 -24.76 46.60
CA ALA A 2 -19.60 -24.22 45.30
C ALA A 2 -18.52 -23.25 44.82
N ASP A 3 -17.65 -23.88 44.09
CA ASP A 3 -16.61 -23.29 43.22
C ASP A 3 -17.20 -22.55 42.06
N GLY A 4 -16.60 -21.44 41.65
CA GLY A 4 -16.91 -20.66 40.43
C GLY A 4 -15.62 -20.23 39.75
N ASN A 5 -15.19 -21.01 38.80
CA ASN A 5 -14.00 -20.83 38.00
C ASN A 5 -14.21 -19.68 36.98
N ILE A 6 -13.37 -18.64 37.01
CA ILE A 6 -13.34 -17.59 36.00
C ILE A 6 -11.89 -17.40 35.54
N PHE A 7 -11.48 -18.07 34.48
CA PHE A 7 -10.30 -17.70 33.68
C PHE A 7 -10.69 -17.61 32.22
N GLY A 8 -11.00 -16.37 31.78
CA GLY A 8 -11.01 -15.97 30.40
C GLY A 8 -9.97 -14.88 30.20
N GLY A 9 -8.72 -15.26 30.10
CA GLY A 9 -7.63 -14.33 29.82
C GLY A 9 -7.53 -14.07 28.31
N ASN A 10 -8.00 -12.91 27.85
CA ASN A 10 -7.64 -12.39 26.53
C ASN A 10 -6.16 -12.06 26.52
N ALA A 11 -5.40 -12.66 25.61
CA ALA A 11 -4.02 -12.28 25.36
C ALA A 11 -3.98 -10.81 24.90
N PRO A 12 -3.06 -9.97 25.43
CA PRO A 12 -2.94 -8.59 24.99
C PRO A 12 -2.42 -8.55 23.55
N GLY A 13 -3.10 -7.78 22.70
CA GLY A 13 -2.63 -7.44 21.35
C GLY A 13 -1.32 -6.64 21.38
N PRO A 14 -0.65 -6.47 20.23
CA PRO A 14 0.64 -5.78 20.18
C PRO A 14 0.52 -4.34 20.69
N MET A 15 1.41 -3.96 21.61
CA MET A 15 1.51 -2.62 22.18
C MET A 15 2.57 -1.78 21.48
N ASN A 16 2.32 -0.48 21.33
CA ASN A 16 3.34 0.48 20.91
C ASN A 16 4.25 0.84 22.09
N VAL A 17 5.33 1.58 21.83
CA VAL A 17 6.34 1.99 22.83
C VAL A 17 5.74 2.87 23.95
N GLU A 18 4.51 3.34 23.83
CA GLU A 18 3.80 4.15 24.82
C GLU A 18 2.71 3.35 25.58
N GLY A 19 2.63 2.03 25.37
CA GLY A 19 1.70 1.16 26.11
C GLY A 19 0.23 1.28 25.68
N LYS A 20 -0.07 1.93 24.54
CA LYS A 20 -1.44 2.02 24.00
C LYS A 20 -1.67 0.91 22.98
N SER A 21 -2.79 0.20 23.10
CA SER A 21 -3.18 -0.86 22.17
C SER A 21 -3.39 -0.32 20.75
N ILE A 22 -2.77 -0.96 19.76
CA ILE A 22 -3.02 -0.69 18.35
C ILE A 22 -4.19 -1.59 17.92
N GLY A 23 -5.35 -0.98 17.67
CA GLY A 23 -6.49 -1.70 17.12
C GLY A 23 -6.20 -2.14 15.68
N VAL A 24 -6.23 -3.42 15.42
CA VAL A 24 -6.15 -3.98 14.06
C VAL A 24 -7.57 -4.29 13.60
N CYS A 25 -8.00 -3.69 12.51
CA CYS A 25 -9.24 -4.07 11.83
C CYS A 25 -8.97 -5.33 11.03
N ALA A 26 -9.24 -6.50 11.62
CA ALA A 26 -9.29 -7.76 10.88
C ALA A 26 -10.60 -7.80 10.08
N GLY A 27 -10.52 -8.06 8.77
CA GLY A 27 -11.67 -8.46 7.97
C GLY A 27 -12.24 -9.79 8.49
N PRO A 28 -13.46 -10.22 8.08
CA PRO A 28 -14.02 -11.49 8.51
C PRO A 28 -13.01 -12.60 8.28
N ALA A 29 -12.78 -13.43 9.31
CA ALA A 29 -11.93 -14.59 9.23
C ALA A 29 -12.41 -15.48 8.09
N LEU A 30 -11.51 -15.84 7.19
CA LEU A 30 -11.77 -16.90 6.22
C LEU A 30 -11.93 -18.19 7.02
N ASP A 31 -12.97 -18.96 6.69
CA ASP A 31 -13.25 -20.27 7.25
C ASP A 31 -11.99 -21.17 7.17
N PRO A 32 -11.50 -21.75 8.28
CA PRO A 32 -10.27 -22.54 8.29
C PRO A 32 -10.46 -23.96 7.73
N GLY A 33 -11.35 -24.15 6.78
CA GLY A 33 -11.48 -25.39 6.01
C GLY A 33 -10.28 -25.58 5.08
N ASP A 34 -9.45 -26.56 5.39
CA ASP A 34 -8.41 -27.19 4.56
C ASP A 34 -7.10 -26.44 4.32
N GLN A 35 -6.29 -26.27 5.38
CA GLN A 35 -4.85 -26.46 5.26
C GLN A 35 -4.25 -26.67 6.68
N GLU A 36 -3.73 -27.86 6.94
CA GLU A 36 -2.89 -28.16 8.09
C GLU A 36 -1.65 -27.27 8.07
N ALA A 37 -1.56 -26.37 9.05
CA ALA A 37 -0.35 -25.61 9.31
C ALA A 37 0.68 -26.53 10.01
N PRO A 38 1.96 -26.51 9.60
CA PRO A 38 3.00 -27.25 10.32
C PRO A 38 3.13 -26.70 11.74
N ALA A 39 3.18 -27.59 12.71
CA ALA A 39 3.31 -27.28 14.13
C ALA A 39 4.60 -26.49 14.40
N LEU A 40 4.47 -25.27 14.89
CA LEU A 40 5.57 -24.48 15.43
C LEU A 40 5.95 -25.05 16.81
N THR A 41 7.02 -25.85 16.86
CA THR A 41 7.69 -26.20 18.10
C THR A 41 8.31 -24.95 18.72
N ARG A 42 7.89 -24.63 19.95
CA ARG A 42 8.52 -23.60 20.78
C ARG A 42 9.89 -24.10 21.22
N GLU A 43 10.96 -23.60 20.63
CA GLU A 43 12.29 -23.68 21.20
C GLU A 43 12.64 -22.32 21.84
N HIS A 44 13.31 -22.40 23.00
CA HIS A 44 13.70 -21.26 23.83
C HIS A 44 14.69 -20.34 23.12
N PRO A 45 14.75 -19.03 23.44
CA PRO A 45 15.67 -18.09 22.84
C PRO A 45 17.10 -18.38 23.33
N GLY A 46 17.86 -19.10 22.51
CA GLY A 46 19.31 -19.11 22.58
C GLY A 46 19.85 -17.87 21.83
N GLU A 47 20.88 -17.28 22.39
CA GLU A 47 21.60 -16.14 21.83
C GLU A 47 21.97 -16.41 20.36
N ILE A 48 21.42 -15.61 19.43
CA ILE A 48 21.79 -15.64 18.02
C ILE A 48 22.95 -14.68 17.85
N GLU A 49 24.18 -15.15 18.06
CA GLU A 49 25.36 -14.61 17.38
C GLU A 49 25.35 -15.12 15.94
N GLY A 50 24.57 -14.50 15.08
CA GLY A 50 24.51 -14.74 13.66
C GLY A 50 25.17 -13.60 12.91
N ARG A 51 26.44 -13.80 12.49
CA ARG A 51 27.16 -12.97 11.54
C ARG A 51 26.31 -12.86 10.28
N LEU A 52 25.93 -11.64 9.88
CA LEU A 52 25.27 -11.38 8.60
C LEU A 52 26.19 -11.87 7.46
N PRO A 53 25.67 -12.59 6.45
CA PRO A 53 26.47 -12.98 5.30
C PRO A 53 26.91 -11.73 4.53
N ASP A 54 28.20 -11.71 4.16
CA ASP A 54 28.79 -10.64 3.38
C ASP A 54 28.08 -10.49 2.04
N ALA A 55 27.81 -9.25 1.65
CA ALA A 55 27.11 -8.86 0.41
C ALA A 55 27.80 -9.29 -0.90
N ALA A 56 28.94 -9.98 -0.81
CA ALA A 56 29.75 -10.41 -1.96
C ALA A 56 29.29 -11.72 -2.63
N ASP A 57 28.46 -12.56 -1.96
CA ASP A 57 28.10 -13.89 -2.47
C ASP A 57 26.79 -13.96 -3.26
N ALA A 58 26.14 -12.83 -3.53
CA ALA A 58 24.82 -12.78 -4.20
C ALA A 58 24.88 -12.89 -5.75
N HIS A 59 26.04 -13.00 -6.37
CA HIS A 59 26.19 -12.90 -7.84
C HIS A 59 26.52 -14.20 -8.59
N ALA A 60 26.35 -15.37 -8.01
CA ALA A 60 26.68 -16.61 -8.71
C ALA A 60 25.59 -17.67 -8.63
N ARG A 61 24.53 -17.55 -9.44
CA ARG A 61 23.71 -18.70 -9.86
C ARG A 61 23.42 -18.63 -11.35
N PRO A 62 23.69 -19.73 -12.12
CA PRO A 62 23.54 -19.73 -13.57
C PRO A 62 22.06 -19.71 -13.98
N ALA A 63 21.75 -18.91 -15.01
CA ALA A 63 20.47 -18.85 -15.68
C ALA A 63 20.03 -20.22 -16.19
N ARG A 64 18.99 -20.80 -15.59
CA ARG A 64 18.32 -22.00 -16.10
C ARG A 64 17.44 -21.63 -17.28
N THR A 65 17.71 -22.23 -18.43
CA THR A 65 17.07 -22.04 -19.73
C THR A 65 15.55 -22.10 -19.70
N LEU A 66 14.93 -21.08 -20.28
CA LEU A 66 13.47 -20.83 -20.40
C LEU A 66 12.68 -21.83 -21.26
N ALA A 67 13.33 -22.78 -21.95
CA ALA A 67 12.68 -23.64 -22.94
C ALA A 67 11.90 -24.85 -22.37
N GLY A 68 12.08 -25.23 -21.11
CA GLY A 68 11.45 -26.44 -20.52
C GLY A 68 10.13 -26.22 -19.77
N ARG A 69 9.66 -24.99 -19.60
CA ARG A 69 8.45 -24.65 -18.81
C ARG A 69 7.22 -24.26 -19.65
N ALA A 70 7.35 -24.17 -20.96
CA ALA A 70 6.28 -23.60 -21.82
C ALA A 70 5.07 -24.51 -22.04
N THR A 71 5.16 -25.83 -21.93
CA THR A 71 4.06 -26.74 -22.31
C THR A 71 3.16 -27.19 -21.16
N ALA A 72 3.64 -27.23 -19.91
CA ALA A 72 2.79 -27.51 -18.75
C ALA A 72 2.04 -26.24 -18.28
N GLY A 73 2.60 -25.07 -18.52
CA GLY A 73 2.01 -23.77 -18.16
C GLY A 73 0.79 -23.37 -18.99
N ALA A 74 0.71 -23.79 -20.26
CA ALA A 74 -0.37 -23.36 -21.15
C ALA A 74 -1.75 -23.91 -20.77
N ARG A 75 -1.86 -25.15 -20.28
CA ARG A 75 -3.14 -25.75 -19.85
C ARG A 75 -3.61 -25.23 -18.49
N SER A 76 -2.69 -24.97 -17.57
CA SER A 76 -3.02 -24.35 -16.26
C SER A 76 -3.34 -22.86 -16.45
N GLY A 77 -2.65 -22.16 -17.33
CA GLY A 77 -2.90 -20.77 -17.68
C GLY A 77 -4.28 -20.55 -18.29
N PHE A 78 -4.76 -21.44 -19.18
CA PHE A 78 -6.08 -21.32 -19.76
C PHE A 78 -7.22 -21.52 -18.75
N LYS A 79 -7.09 -22.51 -17.83
CA LYS A 79 -8.07 -22.71 -16.74
C LYS A 79 -8.07 -21.53 -15.76
N ARG A 80 -6.92 -20.99 -15.45
CA ARG A 80 -6.79 -19.80 -14.60
C ARG A 80 -7.42 -18.59 -15.28
N TYR A 81 -7.13 -18.36 -16.57
CA TYR A 81 -7.70 -17.26 -17.35
C TYR A 81 -9.25 -17.34 -17.44
N THR A 82 -9.83 -18.50 -17.76
CA THR A 82 -11.29 -18.67 -17.82
C THR A 82 -11.95 -18.45 -16.46
N ARG A 83 -11.33 -18.89 -15.38
CA ARG A 83 -11.80 -18.62 -14.02
C ARG A 83 -11.78 -17.14 -13.69
N GLU A 84 -10.69 -16.42 -13.99
CA GLU A 84 -10.58 -14.98 -13.79
C GLU A 84 -11.61 -14.18 -14.58
N VAL A 85 -11.85 -14.54 -15.84
CA VAL A 85 -12.90 -13.94 -16.66
C VAL A 85 -14.29 -14.15 -16.03
N MET A 86 -14.61 -15.37 -15.60
CA MET A 86 -15.89 -15.67 -14.96
C MET A 86 -16.08 -14.92 -13.66
N GLU A 87 -15.04 -14.83 -12.84
CA GLU A 87 -15.06 -14.06 -11.60
C GLU A 87 -15.20 -12.55 -11.85
N ALA A 88 -14.50 -12.01 -12.84
CA ALA A 88 -14.61 -10.60 -13.24
C ALA A 88 -16.03 -10.26 -13.71
N VAL A 89 -16.65 -11.12 -14.54
CA VAL A 89 -18.03 -10.95 -15.00
C VAL A 89 -19.02 -11.05 -13.83
N ARG A 90 -18.81 -12.01 -12.92
CA ARG A 90 -19.65 -12.12 -11.72
C ARG A 90 -19.54 -10.90 -10.82
N ALA A 91 -18.33 -10.41 -10.59
CA ALA A 91 -18.09 -9.20 -9.79
C ALA A 91 -18.76 -7.97 -10.41
N ALA A 92 -18.67 -7.79 -11.75
CA ALA A 92 -19.29 -6.67 -12.45
C ALA A 92 -20.82 -6.69 -12.42
N ARG A 93 -21.43 -7.87 -12.21
CA ARG A 93 -22.89 -8.05 -12.09
C ARG A 93 -23.40 -7.85 -10.66
N ARG A 94 -22.53 -7.84 -9.65
CA ARG A 94 -22.92 -7.55 -8.27
C ARG A 94 -23.03 -6.06 -8.08
N ALA A 95 -24.09 -5.60 -7.42
CA ALA A 95 -24.12 -4.25 -6.88
C ALA A 95 -22.97 -4.11 -5.86
N PRO A 96 -22.31 -2.94 -5.78
CA PRO A 96 -21.33 -2.68 -4.73
C PRO A 96 -22.01 -2.93 -3.37
N GLU A 97 -21.51 -3.88 -2.62
CA GLU A 97 -21.99 -4.14 -1.27
C GLU A 97 -21.37 -3.10 -0.35
N ASP A 98 -22.18 -2.20 0.19
CA ASP A 98 -21.73 -1.23 1.19
C ASP A 98 -21.44 -1.97 2.49
N ALA A 99 -20.20 -2.45 2.60
CA ALA A 99 -19.74 -3.02 3.85
C ALA A 99 -19.49 -1.92 4.87
N PRO A 100 -19.80 -2.16 6.15
CA PRO A 100 -19.49 -1.20 7.19
C PRO A 100 -17.99 -0.96 7.27
N ASP A 101 -17.61 0.32 7.42
CA ASP A 101 -16.25 0.71 7.69
C ASP A 101 -15.78 0.17 9.05
N CYS A 102 -14.47 0.00 9.18
CA CYS A 102 -13.88 -0.28 10.49
C CYS A 102 -14.13 0.89 11.44
N GLU A 103 -14.78 0.63 12.57
CA GLU A 103 -15.14 1.66 13.55
C GLU A 103 -13.91 2.39 14.09
N HIS A 104 -12.83 1.67 14.37
CA HIS A 104 -11.57 2.28 14.79
C HIS A 104 -11.02 3.25 13.74
N ALA A 105 -11.08 2.88 12.46
CA ALA A 105 -10.65 3.74 11.36
C ALA A 105 -11.52 4.99 11.23
N ARG A 106 -12.84 4.86 11.41
CA ARG A 106 -13.76 6.01 11.42
C ARG A 106 -13.46 6.98 12.55
N GLN A 107 -13.27 6.46 13.76
CA GLN A 107 -12.91 7.28 14.92
C GLN A 107 -11.57 7.98 14.75
N TRP A 108 -10.57 7.29 14.16
CA TRP A 108 -9.27 7.89 13.88
C TRP A 108 -9.40 8.99 12.82
N ALA A 109 -10.12 8.73 11.72
CA ALA A 109 -10.35 9.70 10.65
C ALA A 109 -11.13 10.93 11.12
N ALA A 110 -12.08 10.77 12.04
CA ALA A 110 -12.84 11.88 12.63
C ALA A 110 -11.96 12.83 13.48
N ARG A 111 -10.79 12.37 13.93
CA ARG A 111 -9.80 13.18 14.64
C ARG A 111 -8.79 13.82 13.68
N ALA A 112 -9.09 13.88 12.38
CA ALA A 112 -8.27 14.54 11.37
C ALA A 112 -7.91 15.97 11.84
N GLY A 113 -6.62 16.29 11.79
CA GLY A 113 -6.11 17.60 12.22
C GLY A 113 -5.77 17.72 13.71
N SER A 114 -6.14 16.78 14.58
CA SER A 114 -5.72 16.77 15.99
C SER A 114 -4.31 16.20 16.20
N HIS A 115 -3.74 15.57 15.18
CA HIS A 115 -2.40 14.98 15.23
C HIS A 115 -1.40 15.84 14.46
N GLU A 116 -0.25 16.13 15.07
CA GLU A 116 0.88 16.74 14.34
C GLU A 116 1.40 15.83 13.22
N LEU A 117 1.49 14.53 13.52
CA LEU A 117 1.81 13.47 12.57
C LEU A 117 1.09 12.19 12.97
N GLY A 118 0.32 11.64 12.07
CA GLY A 118 -0.36 10.36 12.24
C GLY A 118 -0.50 9.63 10.93
N ALA A 119 -0.61 8.31 10.99
CA ALA A 119 -0.84 7.45 9.82
C ALA A 119 -1.82 6.35 10.16
N MET A 120 -2.69 6.04 9.21
CA MET A 120 -3.60 4.90 9.26
C MET A 120 -3.53 4.13 7.95
N TRP A 121 -3.37 2.82 8.06
CA TRP A 121 -3.42 1.93 6.91
C TRP A 121 -4.88 1.67 6.52
N ILE A 122 -5.22 2.01 5.27
CA ILE A 122 -6.55 1.78 4.69
C ILE A 122 -6.59 0.43 3.99
N GLY A 123 -5.48 0.02 3.38
CA GLY A 123 -5.32 -1.24 2.67
C GLY A 123 -4.32 -1.11 1.53
N HIS A 124 -3.54 -2.16 1.27
CA HIS A 124 -2.45 -2.19 0.30
C HIS A 124 -1.45 -1.04 0.53
N ALA A 125 -1.19 -0.20 -0.46
CA ALA A 125 -0.36 1.00 -0.36
C ALA A 125 -1.15 2.27 -0.02
N THR A 126 -2.46 2.15 0.22
CA THR A 126 -3.32 3.27 0.61
C THR A 126 -3.17 3.57 2.09
N MET A 127 -2.54 4.70 2.39
CA MET A 127 -2.37 5.23 3.75
C MET A 127 -3.09 6.57 3.85
N LEU A 128 -3.77 6.81 4.97
CA LEU A 128 -4.29 8.12 5.34
C LEU A 128 -3.35 8.74 6.36
N LEU A 129 -2.75 9.88 6.01
CA LEU A 129 -1.77 10.58 6.83
C LEU A 129 -2.34 11.92 7.29
N HIS A 130 -2.04 12.29 8.53
CA HIS A 130 -2.16 13.65 9.02
C HIS A 130 -0.77 14.21 9.29
N ILE A 131 -0.42 15.32 8.68
CA ILE A 131 0.88 15.97 8.84
C ILE A 131 0.73 17.49 8.71
N GLY A 132 1.15 18.22 9.75
CA GLY A 132 1.10 19.68 9.75
C GLY A 132 -0.31 20.26 9.54
N GLY A 133 -1.34 19.60 10.07
CA GLY A 133 -2.74 19.99 9.90
C GLY A 133 -3.31 19.70 8.50
N LYS A 134 -2.62 18.90 7.69
CA LYS A 134 -3.04 18.48 6.36
C LYS A 134 -3.34 16.99 6.31
N THR A 135 -4.33 16.63 5.51
CA THR A 135 -4.71 15.24 5.26
C THR A 135 -4.17 14.80 3.90
N VAL A 136 -3.34 13.75 3.92
CA VAL A 136 -2.69 13.19 2.73
C VAL A 136 -3.16 11.75 2.53
N LEU A 137 -3.50 11.39 1.29
CA LEU A 137 -3.86 10.04 0.90
C LEU A 137 -2.84 9.51 -0.10
N THR A 138 -2.22 8.36 0.20
CA THR A 138 -1.24 7.74 -0.71
C THR A 138 -1.90 6.64 -1.53
N ASP A 139 -1.47 6.49 -2.78
CA ASP A 139 -1.80 5.40 -3.72
C ASP A 139 -3.22 4.83 -3.51
N PRO A 140 -4.28 5.63 -3.75
CA PRO A 140 -5.63 5.26 -3.36
C PRO A 140 -6.22 4.18 -4.25
N VAL A 141 -6.41 2.98 -3.68
CA VAL A 141 -7.04 1.82 -4.33
C VAL A 141 -8.19 1.31 -3.46
N PHE A 142 -9.41 1.52 -3.93
CA PHE A 142 -10.64 1.11 -3.26
C PHE A 142 -11.46 0.10 -4.06
N SER A 143 -11.03 -0.21 -5.29
CA SER A 143 -11.72 -1.17 -6.15
C SER A 143 -11.61 -2.59 -5.61
N GLU A 144 -12.67 -3.38 -5.77
CA GLU A 144 -12.72 -4.81 -5.45
C GLU A 144 -11.77 -5.64 -6.33
N ARG A 145 -11.42 -5.11 -7.50
CA ARG A 145 -10.54 -5.74 -8.46
C ARG A 145 -9.67 -4.69 -9.14
N ILE A 146 -8.37 -4.98 -9.24
CA ILE A 146 -7.39 -4.15 -9.92
C ILE A 146 -6.92 -4.80 -11.22
N GLY A 147 -6.66 -3.99 -12.25
CA GLY A 147 -6.21 -4.47 -13.56
C GLY A 147 -6.75 -3.67 -14.72
N MET A 148 -6.79 -4.31 -15.90
CA MET A 148 -7.35 -3.71 -17.10
C MET A 148 -8.88 -3.68 -17.05
N THR A 149 -9.48 -2.51 -17.23
CA THR A 149 -10.93 -2.36 -17.27
C THR A 149 -11.39 -2.15 -18.71
N VAL A 150 -12.30 -3.00 -19.17
CA VAL A 150 -13.07 -2.80 -20.37
C VAL A 150 -14.36 -2.07 -20.00
N ASN A 151 -14.52 -0.86 -20.53
CA ASN A 151 -15.70 -0.04 -20.28
C ASN A 151 -16.92 -0.62 -21.00
N LEU A 152 -17.99 -0.85 -20.27
CA LEU A 152 -19.26 -1.40 -20.74
C LEU A 152 -20.42 -0.62 -20.11
N GLU A 153 -20.32 0.71 -20.10
CA GLU A 153 -21.34 1.58 -19.54
C GLU A 153 -22.72 1.26 -20.15
N GLY A 154 -23.73 1.12 -19.29
CA GLY A 154 -25.09 0.73 -19.67
C GLY A 154 -25.30 -0.77 -19.89
N LEU A 155 -24.26 -1.60 -19.97
CA LEU A 155 -24.38 -3.05 -20.14
C LEU A 155 -24.16 -3.81 -18.82
N VAL A 156 -23.37 -3.25 -17.90
CA VAL A 156 -23.15 -3.82 -16.57
C VAL A 156 -23.27 -2.76 -15.49
N PRO A 157 -23.82 -3.08 -14.30
CA PRO A 157 -24.02 -2.12 -13.21
C PRO A 157 -22.74 -1.42 -12.73
N ALA A 158 -21.61 -2.11 -12.81
CA ALA A 158 -20.29 -1.56 -12.43
C ALA A 158 -19.68 -0.62 -13.50
N GLY A 159 -20.36 -0.38 -14.65
CA GLY A 159 -19.85 0.46 -15.74
C GLY A 159 -18.74 -0.17 -16.56
N GLY A 160 -18.22 -1.35 -16.18
CA GLY A 160 -17.15 -2.05 -16.88
C GLY A 160 -16.77 -3.37 -16.22
N ILE A 161 -15.99 -4.18 -16.94
CA ILE A 161 -15.42 -5.43 -16.44
C ILE A 161 -13.91 -5.23 -16.24
N THR A 162 -13.43 -5.42 -15.02
CA THR A 162 -12.00 -5.35 -14.69
C THR A 162 -11.39 -6.74 -14.63
N PHE A 163 -10.40 -6.97 -15.48
CA PHE A 163 -9.59 -8.19 -15.52
C PHE A 163 -8.32 -7.98 -14.73
N GLY A 164 -8.04 -8.86 -13.75
CA GLY A 164 -6.86 -8.79 -12.91
C GLY A 164 -7.11 -9.34 -11.51
N LEU A 165 -6.40 -8.83 -10.50
CA LEU A 165 -6.40 -9.36 -9.15
C LEU A 165 -7.64 -8.93 -8.36
N SER A 166 -8.25 -9.88 -7.68
CA SER A 166 -9.31 -9.61 -6.71
C SER A 166 -8.72 -9.22 -5.37
N ARG A 167 -9.38 -8.29 -4.70
CA ARG A 167 -9.05 -7.91 -3.33
C ARG A 167 -9.40 -9.04 -2.36
N LEU A 168 -8.51 -9.31 -1.41
CA LEU A 168 -8.69 -10.30 -0.33
C LEU A 168 -9.34 -9.68 0.91
N ALA A 169 -8.93 -8.45 1.24
CA ALA A 169 -9.43 -7.72 2.40
C ALA A 169 -10.02 -6.38 1.95
N ARG A 170 -11.15 -5.99 2.53
CA ARG A 170 -11.79 -4.70 2.25
C ARG A 170 -10.96 -3.53 2.78
N PRO A 171 -11.05 -2.33 2.18
CA PRO A 171 -10.45 -1.14 2.76
C PRO A 171 -11.03 -0.86 4.15
N ALA A 172 -10.21 -0.36 5.07
CA ALA A 172 -10.64 0.00 6.43
C ALA A 172 -11.69 1.12 6.45
N LEU A 173 -11.70 1.98 5.42
CA LEU A 173 -12.72 3.01 5.17
C LEU A 173 -13.18 2.94 3.73
N SER A 174 -14.45 3.21 3.49
CA SER A 174 -14.98 3.49 2.15
C SER A 174 -14.54 4.89 1.68
N VAL A 175 -14.60 5.14 0.37
CA VAL A 175 -14.31 6.49 -0.18
C VAL A 175 -15.24 7.55 0.41
N GLY A 176 -16.51 7.18 0.69
CA GLY A 176 -17.51 8.10 1.25
C GLY A 176 -17.27 8.47 2.71
N SER A 177 -16.48 7.69 3.44
CA SER A 177 -16.19 7.90 4.87
C SER A 177 -14.82 8.54 5.11
N LEU A 178 -14.07 8.84 4.04
CA LEU A 178 -12.82 9.57 4.16
C LEU A 178 -13.08 11.03 4.59
N PRO A 179 -12.22 11.60 5.44
CA PRO A 179 -12.23 13.02 5.72
C PRO A 179 -11.86 13.82 4.45
N PRO A 180 -12.07 15.14 4.44
CA PRO A 180 -11.54 15.98 3.36
C PRO A 180 -10.05 15.78 3.16
N ILE A 181 -9.62 15.53 1.92
CA ILE A 181 -8.22 15.28 1.53
C ILE A 181 -7.64 16.55 0.92
N ASP A 182 -6.51 17.01 1.45
CA ASP A 182 -5.76 18.16 0.90
C ASP A 182 -4.82 17.73 -0.24
N LEU A 183 -4.19 16.55 -0.11
CA LEU A 183 -3.16 16.05 -1.01
C LEU A 183 -3.35 14.56 -1.30
N VAL A 184 -3.24 14.19 -2.56
CA VAL A 184 -3.10 12.80 -3.01
C VAL A 184 -1.69 12.60 -3.55
N LEU A 185 -0.96 11.61 -3.02
CA LEU A 185 0.35 11.20 -3.53
C LEU A 185 0.19 9.91 -4.34
N LEU A 186 0.71 9.90 -5.56
CA LEU A 186 0.75 8.72 -6.42
C LEU A 186 2.21 8.37 -6.69
N SER A 187 2.65 7.21 -6.20
CA SER A 187 4.03 6.76 -6.36
C SER A 187 4.36 6.41 -7.80
N HIS A 188 3.53 5.60 -8.44
CA HIS A 188 3.73 5.15 -9.81
C HIS A 188 2.42 4.66 -10.46
N ALA A 189 2.51 4.16 -11.70
CA ALA A 189 1.32 3.89 -12.51
C ALA A 189 0.80 2.44 -12.45
N HIS A 190 1.37 1.53 -11.65
CA HIS A 190 0.84 0.17 -11.52
C HIS A 190 -0.61 0.18 -11.06
N PHE A 191 -1.36 -0.89 -11.40
CA PHE A 191 -2.81 -0.94 -11.18
C PHE A 191 -3.20 -0.96 -9.72
N ASP A 192 -2.34 -1.45 -8.85
CA ASP A 192 -2.49 -1.55 -7.39
C ASP A 192 -2.03 -0.30 -6.63
N HIS A 193 -1.56 0.73 -7.34
CA HIS A 193 -1.20 2.04 -6.80
C HIS A 193 -2.01 3.17 -7.43
N LEU A 194 -2.26 3.12 -8.74
CA LEU A 194 -3.05 4.09 -9.47
C LEU A 194 -4.34 3.45 -9.97
N ASP A 195 -5.36 3.45 -9.14
CA ASP A 195 -6.70 2.95 -9.47
C ASP A 195 -7.58 4.09 -9.98
N ARG A 196 -7.79 4.14 -11.29
CA ARG A 196 -8.56 5.20 -11.95
C ARG A 196 -10.01 5.31 -11.45
N PRO A 197 -10.75 4.21 -11.20
CA PRO A 197 -12.09 4.29 -10.61
C PRO A 197 -12.08 4.93 -9.21
N SER A 198 -11.11 4.59 -8.37
CA SER A 198 -10.95 5.22 -7.05
C SER A 198 -10.66 6.71 -7.15
N LEU A 199 -9.71 7.09 -8.01
CA LEU A 199 -9.40 8.50 -8.25
C LEU A 199 -10.62 9.29 -8.76
N ALA A 200 -11.43 8.69 -9.63
CA ALA A 200 -12.65 9.33 -10.13
C ALA A 200 -13.71 9.53 -9.04
N LYS A 201 -13.85 8.58 -8.09
CA LYS A 201 -14.74 8.73 -6.93
C LYS A 201 -14.21 9.80 -5.97
N LEU A 202 -12.91 9.79 -5.67
CA LEU A 202 -12.26 10.77 -4.81
C LEU A 202 -12.38 12.20 -5.36
N ALA A 203 -12.17 12.39 -6.66
CA ALA A 203 -12.28 13.69 -7.33
C ALA A 203 -13.69 14.29 -7.24
N ARG A 204 -14.74 13.47 -7.10
CA ARG A 204 -16.12 13.90 -6.90
C ARG A 204 -16.52 14.06 -5.44
N GLY A 205 -15.74 13.47 -4.53
CA GLY A 205 -16.04 13.40 -3.09
C GLY A 205 -14.92 14.00 -2.23
N ALA A 206 -14.36 13.19 -1.34
CA ALA A 206 -13.42 13.59 -0.29
C ALA A 206 -12.18 14.34 -0.76
N ALA A 207 -11.70 14.11 -1.98
CA ALA A 207 -10.54 14.80 -2.55
C ALA A 207 -10.93 15.85 -3.62
N ARG A 208 -12.17 16.31 -3.65
CA ARG A 208 -12.57 17.40 -4.54
C ARG A 208 -11.78 18.66 -4.20
N GLY A 209 -11.11 19.23 -5.18
CA GLY A 209 -10.25 20.40 -4.99
C GLY A 209 -8.84 20.08 -4.44
N ALA A 210 -8.56 18.83 -4.05
CA ALA A 210 -7.23 18.42 -3.60
C ALA A 210 -6.15 18.60 -4.68
N THR A 211 -4.91 18.77 -4.24
CA THR A 211 -3.76 18.64 -5.14
C THR A 211 -3.37 17.19 -5.29
N VAL A 212 -3.06 16.75 -6.50
CA VAL A 212 -2.45 15.44 -6.79
C VAL A 212 -0.98 15.67 -7.13
N VAL A 213 -0.07 15.00 -6.43
CA VAL A 213 1.34 14.92 -6.80
C VAL A 213 1.64 13.51 -7.29
N THR A 214 2.27 13.40 -8.44
CA THR A 214 2.55 12.11 -9.09
C THR A 214 3.92 12.11 -9.75
N ALA A 215 4.44 10.92 -10.03
CA ALA A 215 5.66 10.77 -10.79
C ALA A 215 5.51 11.31 -12.22
N ARG A 216 6.63 11.74 -12.81
CA ARG A 216 6.67 12.29 -14.18
C ARG A 216 6.07 11.33 -15.20
N ASN A 217 5.35 11.88 -16.18
CA ASN A 217 4.63 11.20 -17.25
C ASN A 217 3.44 10.35 -16.78
N THR A 218 2.89 10.60 -15.58
CA THR A 218 1.78 9.82 -15.00
C THR A 218 0.48 10.61 -14.93
N SER A 219 0.52 11.94 -14.94
CA SER A 219 -0.65 12.83 -14.78
C SER A 219 -1.81 12.55 -15.75
N ARG A 220 -1.53 12.04 -16.96
CA ARG A 220 -2.55 11.69 -17.95
C ARG A 220 -3.48 10.55 -17.51
N LEU A 221 -3.08 9.76 -16.51
CA LEU A 221 -3.91 8.69 -15.93
C LEU A 221 -4.85 9.21 -14.84
N VAL A 222 -4.58 10.41 -14.31
CA VAL A 222 -5.40 11.06 -13.28
C VAL A 222 -6.60 11.76 -13.93
N PRO A 223 -7.82 11.65 -13.38
CA PRO A 223 -8.97 12.41 -13.85
C PRO A 223 -8.68 13.92 -13.86
N ARG A 224 -8.99 14.59 -14.97
CA ARG A 224 -8.70 16.03 -15.12
C ARG A 224 -9.70 16.93 -14.39
N THR A 225 -10.86 16.40 -14.03
CA THR A 225 -11.94 17.14 -13.37
C THR A 225 -12.09 16.70 -11.92
N GLY A 226 -12.39 17.66 -11.06
CA GLY A 226 -12.63 17.43 -9.63
C GLY A 226 -11.44 17.68 -8.72
N PHE A 227 -10.21 17.36 -9.14
CA PHE A 227 -8.99 17.79 -8.46
C PHE A 227 -8.68 19.26 -8.77
N GLY A 228 -8.12 19.98 -7.78
CA GLY A 228 -7.75 21.39 -7.96
C GLY A 228 -6.49 21.58 -8.78
N ARG A 229 -5.49 20.71 -8.58
CA ARG A 229 -4.20 20.76 -9.26
C ARG A 229 -3.60 19.37 -9.39
N ILE A 230 -2.93 19.12 -10.52
CA ILE A 230 -2.14 17.90 -10.74
C ILE A 230 -0.70 18.34 -11.05
N VAL A 231 0.26 17.83 -10.27
CA VAL A 231 1.68 18.19 -10.36
C VAL A 231 2.49 16.93 -10.59
N GLU A 232 3.29 16.91 -11.63
CA GLU A 232 4.31 15.89 -11.85
C GLU A 232 5.63 16.34 -11.22
N VAL A 233 6.31 15.40 -10.55
CA VAL A 233 7.64 15.65 -9.99
C VAL A 233 8.59 14.54 -10.43
N ASP A 234 9.82 14.93 -10.82
CA ASP A 234 10.90 14.01 -11.16
C ASP A 234 11.80 13.76 -9.97
N TRP A 235 12.62 12.74 -10.02
CA TRP A 235 13.57 12.38 -8.96
C TRP A 235 14.47 13.55 -8.57
N ASN A 236 14.78 13.64 -7.29
CA ASN A 236 15.63 14.66 -6.68
C ASN A 236 15.10 16.10 -6.82
N ASN A 237 13.83 16.25 -7.20
CA ASN A 237 13.15 17.52 -7.24
C ASN A 237 12.17 17.66 -6.07
N THR A 238 11.95 18.89 -5.67
CA THR A 238 11.04 19.31 -4.61
C THR A 238 9.88 20.08 -5.20
N VAL A 239 8.67 19.80 -4.71
CA VAL A 239 7.48 20.60 -5.02
C VAL A 239 6.79 21.03 -3.74
N ARG A 240 6.11 22.18 -3.78
CA ARG A 240 5.22 22.64 -2.72
C ARG A 240 3.77 22.45 -3.15
N ALA A 241 3.01 21.75 -2.33
CA ALA A 241 1.60 21.45 -2.58
C ALA A 241 0.84 21.37 -1.26
N ALA A 242 -0.37 21.92 -1.23
CA ALA A 242 -1.28 21.88 -0.07
C ALA A 242 -0.66 22.41 1.25
N GLY A 243 0.36 23.29 1.19
CA GLY A 243 1.08 23.76 2.38
C GLY A 243 2.10 22.75 2.95
N LEU A 244 2.53 21.82 2.12
CA LEU A 244 3.55 20.82 2.41
C LEU A 244 4.68 20.92 1.39
N THR A 245 5.91 20.62 1.83
CA THR A 245 7.06 20.39 0.95
C THR A 245 7.18 18.89 0.68
N ILE A 246 7.30 18.51 -0.60
CA ILE A 246 7.34 17.12 -1.06
C ILE A 246 8.61 16.93 -1.90
N ASP A 247 9.53 16.10 -1.42
CA ASP A 247 10.74 15.71 -2.13
C ASP A 247 10.54 14.37 -2.79
N ALA A 248 10.83 14.25 -4.08
CA ALA A 248 10.76 12.99 -4.82
C ALA A 248 12.10 12.27 -4.77
N VAL A 249 12.08 11.02 -4.34
CA VAL A 249 13.24 10.13 -4.24
C VAL A 249 13.07 8.96 -5.20
N LYS A 250 14.15 8.47 -5.80
CA LYS A 250 14.12 7.32 -6.72
C LYS A 250 14.17 6.01 -5.95
N PRO A 251 13.11 5.20 -5.92
CA PRO A 251 13.15 3.83 -5.38
C PRO A 251 13.70 2.84 -6.42
N ALA A 252 14.08 1.65 -5.97
CA ALA A 252 14.48 0.54 -6.83
C ALA A 252 13.24 -0.20 -7.35
N HIS A 253 12.61 0.36 -8.37
CA HIS A 253 11.37 -0.15 -8.96
C HIS A 253 11.24 0.32 -10.41
N TRP A 254 10.05 0.19 -11.02
CA TRP A 254 9.71 0.74 -12.35
C TRP A 254 8.29 1.31 -12.37
N GLY A 255 7.98 2.12 -13.40
CA GLY A 255 6.72 2.86 -13.46
C GLY A 255 5.78 2.47 -14.60
N ALA A 256 6.13 1.49 -15.44
CA ALA A 256 5.32 1.09 -16.58
C ALA A 256 4.03 0.39 -16.12
N ARG A 257 2.87 0.89 -16.58
CA ARG A 257 1.56 0.27 -16.33
C ARG A 257 1.27 -0.86 -17.32
N THR A 258 1.84 -0.75 -18.52
CA THR A 258 1.66 -1.68 -19.65
C THR A 258 3.00 -1.91 -20.32
N ALA A 259 3.06 -2.88 -21.23
CA ALA A 259 4.30 -3.20 -21.96
C ALA A 259 4.84 -2.06 -22.84
N ILE A 260 4.06 -1.01 -23.09
CA ILE A 260 4.42 0.07 -24.05
C ILE A 260 4.69 1.41 -23.38
N ASP A 261 4.49 1.57 -22.07
CA ASP A 261 4.60 2.87 -21.39
C ASP A 261 5.77 2.94 -20.39
N HIS A 262 6.91 2.38 -20.75
CA HIS A 262 8.17 2.38 -20.00
C HIS A 262 8.75 3.79 -19.70
N PHE A 263 8.23 4.82 -20.36
CA PHE A 263 8.64 6.20 -20.14
C PHE A 263 8.10 6.81 -18.85
N ARG A 264 7.19 6.12 -18.14
CA ARG A 264 6.65 6.59 -16.86
C ARG A 264 7.68 6.44 -15.75
N LYS A 265 7.77 7.48 -14.94
CA LYS A 265 8.61 7.47 -13.74
C LYS A 265 7.86 6.90 -12.54
N TRP A 266 8.58 6.71 -11.45
CA TRP A 266 8.09 6.20 -10.18
C TRP A 266 8.83 6.90 -9.04
N ASN A 267 8.16 7.16 -7.93
CA ASN A 267 8.70 7.93 -6.82
C ASN A 267 8.41 7.29 -5.48
N ALA A 268 9.37 7.41 -4.58
CA ALA A 268 9.14 7.55 -3.15
C ALA A 268 9.03 9.05 -2.83
N TYR A 269 8.43 9.39 -1.69
CA TYR A 269 8.23 10.79 -1.29
C TYR A 269 8.64 11.03 0.15
N VAL A 270 9.35 12.13 0.40
CA VAL A 270 9.43 12.75 1.72
C VAL A 270 8.40 13.86 1.77
N VAL A 271 7.52 13.82 2.74
CA VAL A 271 6.52 14.85 2.99
C VAL A 271 6.89 15.58 4.26
N GLN A 272 7.03 16.89 4.18
CA GLN A 272 7.40 17.74 5.30
C GLN A 272 6.36 18.83 5.52
N SER A 273 6.00 19.07 6.78
CA SER A 273 5.16 20.20 7.16
C SER A 273 5.91 21.52 7.01
N ASP A 274 5.29 22.50 6.36
CA ASP A 274 5.80 23.87 6.24
C ASP A 274 5.35 24.76 7.42
N ARG A 275 4.57 24.23 8.37
CA ARG A 275 4.03 25.00 9.49
C ARG A 275 5.14 25.51 10.38
N ALA A 276 5.15 26.83 10.63
CA ALA A 276 6.09 27.47 11.52
C ALA A 276 5.72 27.21 13.00
N GLY A 277 6.72 27.01 13.85
CA GLY A 277 6.55 27.01 15.31
C GLY A 277 6.60 25.65 16.02
N GLU A 278 6.40 24.55 15.32
CA GLU A 278 6.58 23.20 15.85
C GLU A 278 7.65 22.47 15.05
N GLY A 279 8.45 21.62 15.68
CA GLY A 279 9.51 20.88 14.97
C GLY A 279 8.95 20.26 13.70
N LYS A 280 9.53 20.56 12.55
CA LYS A 280 9.04 20.15 11.22
C LYS A 280 8.89 18.64 11.18
N LYS A 281 7.66 18.14 11.16
CA LYS A 281 7.38 16.72 11.01
C LYS A 281 7.69 16.26 9.59
N ARG A 282 8.32 15.10 9.48
CA ARG A 282 8.70 14.47 8.22
C ARG A 282 8.17 13.05 8.16
N ALA A 283 7.48 12.73 7.09
CA ALA A 283 7.04 11.38 6.77
C ALA A 283 7.65 10.92 5.44
N PHE A 284 8.10 9.69 5.38
CA PHE A 284 8.59 9.05 4.18
C PHE A 284 7.59 8.00 3.71
N PHE A 285 7.23 8.05 2.45
CA PHE A 285 6.39 7.08 1.76
C PHE A 285 7.22 6.43 0.64
N ALA A 286 7.55 5.16 0.80
CA ALA A 286 8.45 4.45 -0.12
C ALA A 286 7.83 4.20 -1.51
N GLY A 287 6.48 4.09 -1.61
CA GLY A 287 5.88 3.43 -2.76
C GLY A 287 6.38 1.99 -2.82
N ASP A 288 6.52 1.44 -4.02
CA ASP A 288 7.17 0.14 -4.23
C ASP A 288 8.66 0.29 -4.43
N THR A 289 9.41 -0.60 -3.81
CA THR A 289 10.87 -0.65 -3.91
C THR A 289 11.40 -2.02 -3.56
N ALA A 290 12.43 -2.49 -4.27
CA ALA A 290 13.36 -3.48 -3.77
C ALA A 290 14.34 -2.84 -2.77
N LEU A 291 15.25 -3.63 -2.22
CA LEU A 291 16.34 -3.12 -1.39
C LEU A 291 17.17 -2.08 -2.15
N THR A 292 17.42 -0.93 -1.53
CA THR A 292 18.20 0.17 -2.12
C THR A 292 18.88 1.01 -1.05
N ASP A 293 20.03 1.59 -1.38
CA ASP A 293 20.75 2.58 -0.59
C ASP A 293 20.31 4.03 -0.87
N SER A 294 19.44 4.22 -1.87
CA SER A 294 18.97 5.55 -2.27
C SER A 294 18.30 6.30 -1.13
N PHE A 295 17.79 5.60 -0.13
CA PHE A 295 17.07 6.17 1.01
C PHE A 295 17.98 6.63 2.16
N ASP A 296 19.24 6.23 2.19
CA ASP A 296 20.22 6.66 3.22
C ASP A 296 20.43 8.19 3.19
N ARG A 297 20.23 8.79 2.00
CA ARG A 297 20.36 10.23 1.78
C ARG A 297 19.15 11.04 2.22
N VAL A 298 18.02 10.40 2.50
CA VAL A 298 16.78 11.07 2.94
C VAL A 298 17.00 11.72 4.30
N GLY A 299 17.82 11.11 5.14
CA GLY A 299 18.07 11.54 6.51
C GLY A 299 16.88 11.24 7.44
N PRO A 300 16.98 11.59 8.73
CA PRO A 300 16.00 11.20 9.72
C PRO A 300 14.58 11.68 9.39
N VAL A 301 13.61 10.78 9.51
CA VAL A 301 12.17 11.07 9.40
C VAL A 301 11.45 10.59 10.67
N ASP A 302 10.31 11.23 11.00
CA ASP A 302 9.51 10.84 12.15
C ASP A 302 8.72 9.56 11.89
N LEU A 303 8.33 9.33 10.64
CA LEU A 303 7.56 8.17 10.19
C LEU A 303 8.07 7.71 8.83
N ALA A 304 8.38 6.43 8.67
CA ALA A 304 8.64 5.80 7.39
C ALA A 304 7.56 4.75 7.09
N ILE A 305 7.10 4.71 5.85
CA ILE A 305 6.07 3.80 5.36
C ILE A 305 6.69 2.94 4.28
N PHE A 306 6.80 1.62 4.54
CA PHE A 306 7.41 0.66 3.63
C PHE A 306 6.49 -0.51 3.30
N GLY A 307 6.58 -0.98 2.06
CA GLY A 307 6.05 -2.27 1.65
C GLY A 307 6.79 -3.40 2.34
N ILE A 308 6.03 -4.41 2.83
CA ILE A 308 6.58 -5.60 3.49
C ILE A 308 6.01 -6.91 2.92
N GLY A 309 5.25 -6.85 1.83
CA GLY A 309 4.44 -7.97 1.36
C GLY A 309 5.15 -8.92 0.39
N ALA A 310 6.48 -8.86 0.25
CA ALA A 310 7.17 -9.63 -0.77
C ALA A 310 8.22 -10.60 -0.22
N TYR A 311 8.21 -11.80 -0.81
CA TYR A 311 9.23 -12.83 -0.73
C TYR A 311 9.46 -13.39 -2.14
N ASP A 312 10.05 -14.58 -2.27
CA ASP A 312 10.20 -15.25 -3.56
C ASP A 312 8.84 -15.41 -4.29
N PRO A 313 8.76 -15.10 -5.58
CA PRO A 313 9.84 -14.66 -6.49
C PRO A 313 10.00 -13.14 -6.63
N TRP A 314 9.40 -12.33 -5.76
CA TRP A 314 9.21 -10.89 -5.96
C TRP A 314 10.28 -10.00 -5.32
N HIS A 315 11.25 -10.58 -4.59
CA HIS A 315 12.27 -9.85 -3.82
C HIS A 315 13.18 -8.93 -4.66
N ASP A 316 13.30 -9.18 -5.97
CA ASP A 316 14.06 -8.30 -6.89
C ASP A 316 13.30 -7.01 -7.25
N ALA A 317 12.02 -6.95 -6.95
CA ALA A 317 11.13 -5.83 -7.30
C ALA A 317 10.49 -5.17 -6.07
N HIS A 318 10.37 -5.91 -4.98
CA HIS A 318 9.74 -5.49 -3.73
C HIS A 318 10.58 -5.96 -2.54
N ALA A 319 10.74 -5.09 -1.56
CA ALA A 319 11.50 -5.42 -0.36
C ALA A 319 10.82 -6.49 0.50
N THR A 320 11.61 -7.41 1.06
CA THR A 320 11.15 -8.28 2.14
C THR A 320 10.98 -7.47 3.43
N PRO A 321 10.27 -8.00 4.45
CA PRO A 321 10.16 -7.33 5.75
C PRO A 321 11.51 -6.99 6.37
N GLU A 322 12.50 -7.88 6.24
CA GLU A 322 13.86 -7.69 6.75
C GLU A 322 14.60 -6.58 6.00
N GLN A 323 14.44 -6.53 4.68
CA GLN A 323 15.02 -5.48 3.83
C GLN A 323 14.35 -4.13 4.11
N ALA A 324 13.04 -4.08 4.27
CA ALA A 324 12.30 -2.88 4.67
C ALA A 324 12.76 -2.37 6.03
N TRP A 325 12.98 -3.29 6.99
CA TRP A 325 13.55 -2.96 8.30
C TRP A 325 14.98 -2.41 8.20
N ALA A 326 15.84 -3.00 7.36
CA ALA A 326 17.19 -2.51 7.14
C ALA A 326 17.20 -1.09 6.57
N MET A 327 16.39 -0.80 5.53
CA MET A 327 16.24 0.53 4.96
C MET A 327 15.68 1.54 5.98
N PHE A 328 14.67 1.14 6.76
CA PHE A 328 14.13 1.95 7.86
C PHE A 328 15.21 2.35 8.87
N ARG A 329 16.07 1.40 9.26
CA ARG A 329 17.18 1.65 10.18
C ARG A 329 18.25 2.53 9.55
N GLY A 330 18.62 2.27 8.29
CA GLY A 330 19.64 3.02 7.55
C GLY A 330 19.30 4.50 7.42
N MET A 331 18.04 4.84 7.17
CA MET A 331 17.59 6.24 7.06
C MET A 331 17.41 6.96 8.41
N GLY A 332 17.58 6.28 9.54
CA GLY A 332 17.39 6.87 10.87
C GLY A 332 15.95 7.25 11.20
N ALA A 333 14.97 6.56 10.62
CA ALA A 333 13.57 6.82 10.86
C ALA A 333 13.16 6.42 12.31
N ARG A 334 12.19 7.17 12.88
CA ARG A 334 11.77 6.96 14.27
C ARG A 334 10.67 5.89 14.41
N ARG A 335 9.75 5.81 13.45
CA ARG A 335 8.60 4.89 13.44
C ARG A 335 8.47 4.26 12.06
N LEU A 336 8.09 2.99 12.04
CA LEU A 336 7.78 2.25 10.81
C LEU A 336 6.28 1.95 10.75
N ALA A 337 5.64 2.27 9.62
CA ALA A 337 4.32 1.81 9.28
C ALA A 337 4.42 0.83 8.10
N PRO A 338 4.06 -0.44 8.27
CA PRO A 338 4.06 -1.41 7.19
C PRO A 338 2.87 -1.18 6.25
N MET A 339 3.07 -1.44 4.96
CA MET A 339 2.04 -1.42 3.94
C MET A 339 2.28 -2.52 2.90
N HIS A 340 1.49 -2.54 1.83
CA HIS A 340 1.64 -3.43 0.66
C HIS A 340 1.63 -4.91 1.04
N HIS A 341 0.68 -5.31 1.90
CA HIS A 341 0.47 -6.68 2.36
C HIS A 341 -1.02 -7.00 2.48
N SER A 342 -1.38 -8.26 2.60
CA SER A 342 -2.71 -8.77 3.00
C SER A 342 -3.91 -8.25 2.19
N THR A 343 -3.71 -7.58 1.07
CA THR A 343 -4.79 -6.96 0.30
C THR A 343 -5.05 -7.63 -1.04
N PHE A 344 -4.01 -7.96 -1.77
CA PHE A 344 -4.07 -8.66 -3.04
C PHE A 344 -3.16 -9.89 -3.00
N ARG A 345 -3.52 -10.93 -3.76
CA ARG A 345 -2.63 -12.08 -3.98
C ARG A 345 -1.75 -11.76 -5.19
N LEU A 346 -0.55 -11.28 -4.91
CA LEU A 346 0.49 -11.01 -5.91
C LEU A 346 1.21 -12.30 -6.32
#